data_844bdd9dd734aa9610966cd6bc645a0e
#
_entry.id   844bdd9dd734aa9610966cd6bc645a0e
#
_cell.length_a   1.000
_cell.length_b   1.000
_cell.length_c   1.000
_cell.angle_alpha   90.00
_cell.angle_beta   90.00
_cell.angle_gamma   90.00
#
_symmetry.space_group_name_H-M   'P 1'
#
loop_
_entity.id
_entity.type
_entity.pdbx_description
1 polymer ?
#
loop_
_entity_poly.entity_id
_entity_poly.type
_entity_poly.pdbx_seq_one_letter_code
_entity_poly.pdbx_strand_id
1 'polypeptide(L)'
;MAKNKNNQTVWNTRIKKDSSSLFQKVGNSINIDKKLYKEDIAGSIAHVEMLFRQKIISFKIKNKIIYGLNKIEKEIIKKKFEYNKKYEDIHMNVEKRLFEIIGEDAGYVHTARSRNDQVITDFKIWTRSATNEINKSLDNIIKTILKISEKNIYTIMPGFTHLKNAQPVSFAHYLMAYVEIFNRDKKRFTNNLVNLYENPLGVAALAGTSFNIDRNFTTKKLGFKKPTNNSIDTVADRDFVLDFLYSVSVCSLHISRIAEEFIIWNSDGFNLINLSDKVVTGSSIMPQKKNPDLLEYLRGKSGTIFGNLFSMLTILKGLPLSYFKDLQDDKEIVFKSNETLNNCIKILNEILKNFSPNKQKMLELANTGYITATDLADYLVKNHAMPFRKAYQITASVVNLAEKKKKKLHELNISELNKIEPKLTKEVLKIFDLKYSVNSKKSFGGTSFDNIKKMITKYKRS
;
A
#
# COMPACT_ATOMS: atom_id res chain seq x y z
N MET A 1 -57.91 -17.08 -4.26
CA MET A 1 -56.54 -16.90 -4.86
C MET A 1 -55.68 -16.17 -3.87
N ALA A 2 -54.88 -16.87 -3.10
CA ALA A 2 -53.95 -16.26 -2.13
C ALA A 2 -52.77 -15.67 -2.90
N LYS A 3 -52.68 -14.32 -2.95
CA LYS A 3 -51.54 -13.63 -3.52
C LYS A 3 -50.30 -13.95 -2.66
N ASN A 4 -49.30 -14.56 -3.30
CA ASN A 4 -48.01 -14.85 -2.74
C ASN A 4 -47.38 -13.54 -2.17
N LYS A 5 -47.46 -13.33 -0.83
CA LYS A 5 -46.93 -12.17 -0.10
C LYS A 5 -45.40 -12.20 0.07
N ASN A 6 -44.70 -13.13 -0.59
CA ASN A 6 -43.27 -13.38 -0.31
C ASN A 6 -42.25 -12.66 -1.18
N ASN A 7 -42.65 -11.68 -2.02
CA ASN A 7 -41.75 -11.01 -2.96
C ASN A 7 -41.72 -9.47 -2.82
N GLN A 8 -41.95 -8.93 -1.61
CA GLN A 8 -42.01 -7.48 -1.42
C GLN A 8 -40.69 -6.98 -0.85
N THR A 9 -40.03 -6.09 -1.59
CA THR A 9 -38.99 -5.18 -1.04
C THR A 9 -39.65 -4.25 -0.01
N VAL A 10 -38.91 -3.77 0.99
CA VAL A 10 -39.43 -2.95 2.10
C VAL A 10 -40.20 -1.70 1.64
N TRP A 11 -39.91 -1.16 0.45
CA TRP A 11 -40.56 0.02 -0.15
C TRP A 11 -41.79 -0.31 -1.02
N ASN A 12 -42.15 -1.58 -1.28
CA ASN A 12 -43.29 -1.95 -2.12
C ASN A 12 -44.68 -1.62 -1.51
N THR A 13 -44.73 -1.18 -0.26
CA THR A 13 -45.97 -0.69 0.36
C THR A 13 -46.52 0.55 -0.34
N ARG A 14 -45.66 1.43 -0.90
CA ARG A 14 -46.04 2.67 -1.58
C ARG A 14 -45.89 2.58 -3.10
N ILE A 15 -44.85 1.87 -3.58
CA ILE A 15 -44.60 1.69 -5.01
C ILE A 15 -45.32 0.42 -5.47
N LYS A 16 -46.42 0.59 -6.21
CA LYS A 16 -47.35 -0.48 -6.58
C LYS A 16 -46.90 -1.36 -7.76
N LYS A 17 -45.84 -0.95 -8.48
CA LYS A 17 -45.33 -1.71 -9.64
C LYS A 17 -43.94 -2.25 -9.30
N ASP A 18 -43.66 -3.48 -9.71
CA ASP A 18 -42.33 -4.05 -9.62
C ASP A 18 -41.35 -3.22 -10.49
N SER A 19 -40.16 -3.02 -9.97
CA SER A 19 -39.08 -2.37 -10.71
C SER A 19 -38.74 -3.18 -11.97
N SER A 20 -38.40 -2.49 -13.07
CA SER A 20 -37.96 -3.18 -14.29
C SER A 20 -36.75 -4.10 -14.02
N SER A 21 -36.59 -5.16 -14.79
CA SER A 21 -35.47 -6.06 -14.69
C SER A 21 -34.11 -5.35 -14.85
N LEU A 22 -34.08 -4.33 -15.70
CA LEU A 22 -32.90 -3.47 -15.89
C LEU A 22 -32.57 -2.68 -14.62
N PHE A 23 -33.59 -2.05 -14.00
CA PHE A 23 -33.40 -1.31 -12.75
C PHE A 23 -32.91 -2.21 -11.63
N GLN A 24 -33.48 -3.42 -11.49
CA GLN A 24 -33.00 -4.40 -10.50
C GLN A 24 -31.56 -4.81 -10.75
N LYS A 25 -31.15 -5.00 -12.02
CA LYS A 25 -29.79 -5.36 -12.40
C LYS A 25 -28.78 -4.25 -12.10
N VAL A 26 -29.12 -3.01 -12.40
CA VAL A 26 -28.24 -1.84 -12.19
C VAL A 26 -28.23 -1.38 -10.74
N GLY A 27 -29.37 -1.51 -10.04
CA GLY A 27 -29.53 -1.10 -8.66
C GLY A 27 -28.86 -2.02 -7.63
N ASN A 28 -28.54 -3.24 -8.01
CA ASN A 28 -28.10 -4.31 -7.10
C ASN A 28 -26.59 -4.26 -6.85
N SER A 29 -26.18 -4.16 -5.59
CA SER A 29 -24.79 -4.11 -5.15
C SER A 29 -24.27 -5.37 -4.45
N ILE A 30 -25.13 -6.39 -4.25
CA ILE A 30 -24.78 -7.59 -3.46
C ILE A 30 -23.50 -8.30 -3.90
N ASN A 31 -23.19 -8.30 -5.20
CA ASN A 31 -21.97 -8.93 -5.70
C ASN A 31 -20.69 -8.25 -5.17
N ILE A 32 -20.78 -6.99 -4.79
CA ILE A 32 -19.67 -6.14 -4.33
C ILE A 32 -19.71 -6.06 -2.81
N ASP A 33 -20.81 -5.61 -2.24
CA ASP A 33 -20.94 -5.26 -0.82
C ASP A 33 -21.09 -6.46 0.12
N LYS A 34 -21.31 -7.67 -0.40
CA LYS A 34 -21.20 -8.91 0.38
C LYS A 34 -19.87 -9.04 1.14
N LYS A 35 -18.84 -8.31 0.75
CA LYS A 35 -17.56 -8.24 1.45
C LYS A 35 -17.66 -7.54 2.81
N LEU A 36 -18.73 -6.77 3.06
CA LEU A 36 -18.98 -6.02 4.30
C LEU A 36 -19.79 -6.82 5.36
N TYR A 37 -20.08 -8.09 5.13
CA TYR A 37 -20.96 -8.86 6.01
C TYR A 37 -20.52 -8.88 7.48
N LYS A 38 -19.23 -8.89 7.75
CA LYS A 38 -18.68 -8.90 9.12
C LYS A 38 -18.95 -7.58 9.82
N GLU A 39 -18.69 -6.49 9.11
CA GLU A 39 -18.87 -5.14 9.59
C GLU A 39 -20.36 -4.86 9.84
N ASP A 40 -21.21 -5.26 8.92
CA ASP A 40 -22.67 -5.13 9.04
C ASP A 40 -23.22 -5.89 10.25
N ILE A 41 -22.80 -7.14 10.45
CA ILE A 41 -23.22 -7.94 11.61
C ILE A 41 -22.69 -7.30 12.91
N ALA A 42 -21.43 -6.89 12.95
CA ALA A 42 -20.86 -6.24 14.13
C ALA A 42 -21.56 -4.92 14.45
N GLY A 43 -21.82 -4.08 13.43
CA GLY A 43 -22.57 -2.84 13.55
C GLY A 43 -23.97 -3.05 14.06
N SER A 44 -24.68 -4.05 13.50
CA SER A 44 -26.03 -4.44 13.91
C SER A 44 -26.09 -4.97 15.36
N ILE A 45 -25.13 -5.79 15.79
CA ILE A 45 -25.04 -6.25 17.18
C ILE A 45 -24.82 -5.07 18.15
N ALA A 46 -23.87 -4.18 17.85
CA ALA A 46 -23.61 -3.00 18.67
C ALA A 46 -24.84 -2.08 18.77
N HIS A 47 -25.57 -1.92 17.67
CA HIS A 47 -26.79 -1.14 17.61
C HIS A 47 -27.90 -1.75 18.49
N VAL A 48 -28.14 -3.04 18.38
CA VAL A 48 -29.17 -3.78 19.14
C VAL A 48 -28.86 -3.79 20.64
N GLU A 49 -27.58 -3.94 21.02
CA GLU A 49 -27.18 -3.82 22.44
C GLU A 49 -27.44 -2.42 22.97
N MET A 50 -27.21 -1.39 22.17
CA MET A 50 -27.50 0.01 22.51
C MET A 50 -29.00 0.23 22.67
N LEU A 51 -29.85 -0.28 21.74
CA LEU A 51 -31.31 -0.17 21.85
C LEU A 51 -31.85 -0.79 23.15
N PHE A 52 -31.32 -1.95 23.53
CA PHE A 52 -31.65 -2.58 24.81
C PHE A 52 -31.23 -1.73 26.00
N ARG A 53 -29.98 -1.22 26.01
CA ARG A 53 -29.48 -0.37 27.08
C ARG A 53 -30.33 0.89 27.26
N GLN A 54 -30.82 1.46 26.18
CA GLN A 54 -31.71 2.62 26.17
C GLN A 54 -33.19 2.24 26.42
N LYS A 55 -33.49 0.98 26.77
CA LYS A 55 -34.84 0.47 27.04
C LYS A 55 -35.82 0.60 25.87
N ILE A 56 -35.31 0.70 24.63
CA ILE A 56 -36.13 0.77 23.42
C ILE A 56 -36.64 -0.63 23.04
N ILE A 57 -35.85 -1.68 23.29
CA ILE A 57 -36.23 -3.08 23.08
C ILE A 57 -36.03 -3.90 24.35
N SER A 58 -36.75 -5.02 24.47
CA SER A 58 -36.62 -5.93 25.61
C SER A 58 -35.37 -6.81 25.54
N PHE A 59 -34.93 -7.35 26.68
CA PHE A 59 -33.86 -8.34 26.77
C PHE A 59 -34.07 -9.56 25.87
N LYS A 60 -35.32 -10.05 25.80
CA LYS A 60 -35.70 -11.18 24.95
C LYS A 60 -35.48 -10.89 23.47
N ILE A 61 -35.90 -9.72 22.98
CA ILE A 61 -35.74 -9.30 21.59
C ILE A 61 -34.24 -9.12 21.27
N LYS A 62 -33.49 -8.43 22.12
CA LYS A 62 -32.03 -8.29 21.94
C LYS A 62 -31.35 -9.63 21.76
N ASN A 63 -31.60 -10.60 22.63
CA ASN A 63 -30.94 -11.89 22.60
C ASN A 63 -31.34 -12.72 21.35
N LYS A 64 -32.59 -12.66 20.91
CA LYS A 64 -33.03 -13.30 19.66
C LYS A 64 -32.30 -12.74 18.45
N ILE A 65 -32.21 -11.41 18.34
CA ILE A 65 -31.51 -10.74 17.21
C ILE A 65 -30.04 -11.11 17.20
N ILE A 66 -29.34 -11.03 18.33
CA ILE A 66 -27.92 -11.38 18.43
C ILE A 66 -27.70 -12.86 18.08
N TYR A 67 -28.56 -13.75 18.55
CA TYR A 67 -28.51 -15.17 18.18
C TYR A 67 -28.65 -15.36 16.65
N GLY A 68 -29.64 -14.69 16.04
CA GLY A 68 -29.86 -14.77 14.60
C GLY A 68 -28.69 -14.24 13.78
N LEU A 69 -28.14 -13.08 14.15
CA LEU A 69 -26.97 -12.47 13.47
C LEU A 69 -25.72 -13.35 13.57
N ASN A 70 -25.43 -13.90 14.75
CA ASN A 70 -24.30 -14.84 14.93
C ASN A 70 -24.49 -16.14 14.14
N LYS A 71 -25.73 -16.61 13.96
CA LYS A 71 -26.03 -17.77 13.11
C LYS A 71 -25.78 -17.46 11.65
N ILE A 72 -26.20 -16.29 11.17
CA ILE A 72 -25.96 -15.81 9.80
C ILE A 72 -24.45 -15.71 9.53
N GLU A 73 -23.68 -15.11 10.43
CA GLU A 73 -22.22 -15.03 10.29
C GLU A 73 -21.59 -16.42 10.11
N LYS A 74 -22.02 -17.39 10.94
CA LYS A 74 -21.55 -18.78 10.82
C LYS A 74 -21.95 -19.43 9.49
N GLU A 75 -23.15 -19.15 8.97
CA GLU A 75 -23.61 -19.63 7.67
C GLU A 75 -22.74 -19.07 6.54
N ILE A 76 -22.38 -17.76 6.58
CA ILE A 76 -21.51 -17.10 5.60
C ILE A 76 -20.08 -17.69 5.64
N ILE A 77 -19.49 -17.80 6.83
CA ILE A 77 -18.13 -18.37 7.01
C ILE A 77 -18.08 -19.82 6.48
N LYS A 78 -19.12 -20.62 6.71
CA LYS A 78 -19.23 -21.99 6.24
C LYS A 78 -19.66 -22.11 4.78
N LYS A 79 -19.81 -20.97 4.05
CA LYS A 79 -20.29 -20.92 2.66
C LYS A 79 -21.68 -21.61 2.46
N LYS A 80 -22.53 -21.54 3.47
CA LYS A 80 -23.89 -22.08 3.45
C LYS A 80 -24.97 -20.99 3.29
N PHE A 81 -24.57 -19.72 3.33
CA PHE A 81 -25.45 -18.59 3.14
C PHE A 81 -25.65 -18.34 1.64
N GLU A 82 -26.93 -18.27 1.22
CA GLU A 82 -27.31 -18.00 -0.17
C GLU A 82 -27.58 -16.51 -0.34
N TYR A 83 -26.74 -15.85 -1.15
CA TYR A 83 -26.92 -14.45 -1.52
C TYR A 83 -28.00 -14.34 -2.60
N ASN A 84 -29.15 -13.78 -2.25
CA ASN A 84 -30.25 -13.63 -3.18
C ASN A 84 -30.16 -12.27 -3.89
N LYS A 85 -30.00 -12.31 -5.22
CA LYS A 85 -29.91 -11.12 -6.07
C LYS A 85 -31.22 -10.30 -6.18
N LYS A 86 -32.35 -10.83 -5.68
CA LYS A 86 -33.60 -10.08 -5.56
C LYS A 86 -33.54 -9.03 -4.45
N TYR A 87 -32.62 -9.15 -3.50
CA TYR A 87 -32.35 -8.16 -2.48
C TYR A 87 -31.17 -7.30 -2.92
N GLU A 88 -31.34 -5.98 -2.81
CA GLU A 88 -30.43 -4.99 -3.37
C GLU A 88 -28.99 -5.14 -2.89
N ASP A 89 -28.79 -5.40 -1.60
CA ASP A 89 -27.49 -5.32 -0.91
C ASP A 89 -27.30 -6.43 0.14
N ILE A 90 -26.14 -6.47 0.77
CA ILE A 90 -25.82 -7.40 1.85
C ILE A 90 -26.74 -7.20 3.05
N HIS A 91 -27.07 -5.96 3.36
CA HIS A 91 -27.87 -5.61 4.52
C HIS A 91 -29.30 -6.17 4.40
N MET A 92 -29.92 -6.05 3.22
CA MET A 92 -31.23 -6.67 2.97
C MET A 92 -31.16 -8.19 3.00
N ASN A 93 -30.09 -8.79 2.49
CA ASN A 93 -29.88 -10.23 2.53
C ASN A 93 -29.77 -10.72 3.99
N VAL A 94 -29.00 -10.01 4.83
CA VAL A 94 -28.85 -10.33 6.26
C VAL A 94 -30.18 -10.11 7.00
N GLU A 95 -30.87 -8.98 6.78
CA GLU A 95 -32.14 -8.65 7.42
C GLU A 95 -33.24 -9.68 7.06
N LYS A 96 -33.33 -10.11 5.80
CA LYS A 96 -34.27 -11.11 5.35
C LYS A 96 -33.96 -12.47 5.99
N ARG A 97 -32.70 -12.87 6.01
CA ARG A 97 -32.30 -14.13 6.66
C ARG A 97 -32.56 -14.09 8.16
N LEU A 98 -32.36 -12.95 8.80
CA LEU A 98 -32.68 -12.74 10.20
C LEU A 98 -34.17 -12.94 10.45
N PHE A 99 -35.04 -12.38 9.59
CA PHE A 99 -36.50 -12.60 9.65
C PHE A 99 -36.86 -14.09 9.53
N GLU A 100 -36.23 -14.84 8.64
CA GLU A 100 -36.44 -16.26 8.49
C GLU A 100 -36.08 -17.08 9.75
N ILE A 101 -35.08 -16.59 10.54
CA ILE A 101 -34.59 -17.28 11.74
C ILE A 101 -35.43 -16.94 12.97
N ILE A 102 -35.80 -15.65 13.15
CA ILE A 102 -36.42 -15.17 14.40
C ILE A 102 -37.82 -14.55 14.25
N GLY A 103 -38.36 -14.49 13.02
CA GLY A 103 -39.67 -13.92 12.72
C GLY A 103 -39.70 -12.37 12.81
N GLU A 104 -40.87 -11.82 13.17
CA GLU A 104 -41.12 -10.36 13.18
C GLU A 104 -40.20 -9.57 14.11
N ASP A 105 -39.63 -10.18 15.14
CA ASP A 105 -38.65 -9.55 16.03
C ASP A 105 -37.41 -9.03 15.25
N ALA A 106 -37.12 -9.54 14.06
CA ALA A 106 -36.05 -9.07 13.20
C ALA A 106 -36.21 -7.58 12.83
N GLY A 107 -37.45 -7.10 12.69
CA GLY A 107 -37.69 -5.68 12.31
C GLY A 107 -37.15 -4.66 13.30
N TYR A 108 -36.93 -5.03 14.54
CA TYR A 108 -36.33 -4.13 15.53
C TYR A 108 -34.88 -3.76 15.25
N VAL A 109 -34.15 -4.51 14.45
CA VAL A 109 -32.76 -4.19 14.08
C VAL A 109 -32.64 -2.88 13.32
N HIS A 110 -33.70 -2.45 12.66
CA HIS A 110 -33.74 -1.19 11.88
C HIS A 110 -34.26 0.02 12.67
N THR A 111 -34.69 -0.16 13.94
CA THR A 111 -35.18 0.92 14.79
C THR A 111 -34.13 2.00 14.99
N ALA A 112 -34.47 3.27 14.74
CA ALA A 112 -33.58 4.43 14.87
C ALA A 112 -32.30 4.37 13.96
N ARG A 113 -32.34 3.61 12.87
CA ARG A 113 -31.23 3.42 11.93
C ARG A 113 -31.70 3.62 10.49
N SER A 114 -30.82 4.11 9.64
CA SER A 114 -31.01 4.15 8.19
C SER A 114 -29.96 3.27 7.49
N ARG A 115 -30.23 2.92 6.24
CA ARG A 115 -29.22 2.31 5.36
C ARG A 115 -28.01 3.23 5.20
N ASN A 116 -28.19 4.56 5.22
CA ASN A 116 -27.13 5.53 5.01
C ASN A 116 -26.06 5.47 6.11
N ASP A 117 -26.45 5.51 7.39
CA ASP A 117 -25.48 5.44 8.51
C ASP A 117 -24.93 4.02 8.71
N GLN A 118 -25.70 2.99 8.39
CA GLN A 118 -25.28 1.59 8.39
C GLN A 118 -24.12 1.38 7.42
N VAL A 119 -24.32 1.71 6.14
CA VAL A 119 -23.35 1.49 5.07
C VAL A 119 -22.02 2.21 5.34
N ILE A 120 -22.06 3.47 5.75
CA ILE A 120 -20.83 4.22 6.00
C ILE A 120 -20.08 3.73 7.26
N THR A 121 -20.82 3.24 8.27
CA THR A 121 -20.21 2.62 9.44
C THR A 121 -19.42 1.37 9.05
N ASP A 122 -20.04 0.48 8.29
CA ASP A 122 -19.43 -0.75 7.83
C ASP A 122 -18.23 -0.46 6.95
N PHE A 123 -18.32 0.51 6.06
CA PHE A 123 -17.26 0.88 5.16
C PHE A 123 -16.06 1.49 5.88
N LYS A 124 -16.28 2.33 6.91
CA LYS A 124 -15.19 2.84 7.77
C LYS A 124 -14.51 1.71 8.56
N ILE A 125 -15.26 0.77 9.11
CA ILE A 125 -14.69 -0.39 9.85
C ILE A 125 -13.86 -1.26 8.89
N TRP A 126 -14.39 -1.56 7.71
CA TRP A 126 -13.69 -2.34 6.70
C TRP A 126 -12.40 -1.67 6.24
N THR A 127 -12.45 -0.36 5.91
CA THR A 127 -11.28 0.40 5.46
C THR A 127 -10.19 0.46 6.54
N ARG A 128 -10.59 0.58 7.81
CA ARG A 128 -9.67 0.50 8.96
C ARG A 128 -8.97 -0.86 9.04
N SER A 129 -9.71 -1.94 8.85
CA SER A 129 -9.17 -3.30 8.83
C SER A 129 -8.21 -3.51 7.67
N ALA A 130 -8.59 -3.10 6.47
CA ALA A 130 -7.76 -3.17 5.26
C ALA A 130 -6.46 -2.37 5.42
N THR A 131 -6.53 -1.16 5.99
CA THR A 131 -5.35 -0.32 6.28
C THR A 131 -4.36 -1.04 7.21
N ASN A 132 -4.86 -1.68 8.27
CA ASN A 132 -4.02 -2.44 9.20
C ASN A 132 -3.38 -3.67 8.55
N GLU A 133 -4.10 -4.37 7.67
CA GLU A 133 -3.57 -5.52 6.92
C GLU A 133 -2.47 -5.11 5.94
N ILE A 134 -2.63 -3.99 5.23
CA ILE A 134 -1.60 -3.44 4.35
C ILE A 134 -0.34 -3.10 5.16
N ASN A 135 -0.48 -2.45 6.30
CA ASN A 135 0.67 -2.11 7.17
C ASN A 135 1.44 -3.38 7.60
N LYS A 136 0.74 -4.45 8.01
CA LYS A 136 1.37 -5.75 8.33
C LYS A 136 2.09 -6.36 7.12
N SER A 137 1.52 -6.22 5.93
CA SER A 137 2.10 -6.73 4.69
C SER A 137 3.38 -5.97 4.31
N LEU A 138 3.39 -4.65 4.49
CA LEU A 138 4.57 -3.81 4.31
C LEU A 138 5.68 -4.12 5.34
N ASP A 139 5.32 -4.44 6.59
CA ASP A 139 6.30 -4.93 7.58
C ASP A 139 7.01 -6.19 7.10
N ASN A 140 6.30 -7.10 6.45
CA ASN A 140 6.90 -8.32 5.91
C ASN A 140 7.88 -8.01 4.77
N ILE A 141 7.56 -7.06 3.88
CA ILE A 141 8.50 -6.60 2.83
C ILE A 141 9.75 -5.99 3.48
N ILE A 142 9.58 -5.08 4.43
CA ILE A 142 10.69 -4.44 5.14
C ILE A 142 11.59 -5.49 5.80
N LYS A 143 11.03 -6.46 6.51
CA LYS A 143 11.78 -7.57 7.11
C LYS A 143 12.56 -8.39 6.08
N THR A 144 11.96 -8.61 4.90
CA THR A 144 12.64 -9.34 3.81
C THR A 144 13.82 -8.53 3.28
N ILE A 145 13.64 -7.24 3.01
CA ILE A 145 14.70 -6.34 2.53
C ILE A 145 15.83 -6.24 3.56
N LEU A 146 15.53 -6.11 4.84
CA LEU A 146 16.53 -6.07 5.91
C LEU A 146 17.41 -7.32 5.93
N LYS A 147 16.82 -8.53 5.80
CA LYS A 147 17.57 -9.80 5.73
C LYS A 147 18.51 -9.86 4.51
N ILE A 148 18.07 -9.34 3.36
CA ILE A 148 18.88 -9.29 2.14
C ILE A 148 20.01 -8.27 2.33
N SER A 149 19.71 -7.10 2.88
CA SER A 149 20.68 -6.03 3.14
C SER A 149 21.81 -6.49 4.05
N GLU A 150 21.52 -7.25 5.12
CA GLU A 150 22.55 -7.79 6.02
C GLU A 150 23.57 -8.67 5.32
N LYS A 151 23.11 -9.49 4.37
CA LYS A 151 24.00 -10.40 3.62
C LYS A 151 24.83 -9.67 2.56
N ASN A 152 24.52 -8.40 2.28
CA ASN A 152 25.07 -7.63 1.16
C ASN A 152 25.68 -6.28 1.57
N ILE A 153 26.02 -6.09 2.86
CA ILE A 153 26.63 -4.85 3.37
C ILE A 153 27.89 -4.50 2.58
N TYR A 154 28.70 -5.50 2.27
CA TYR A 154 29.97 -5.35 1.58
C TYR A 154 29.91 -5.56 0.07
N THR A 155 28.73 -5.79 -0.50
CA THR A 155 28.54 -5.91 -1.93
C THR A 155 28.55 -4.52 -2.55
N ILE A 156 29.60 -4.19 -3.33
CA ILE A 156 29.77 -2.89 -3.96
C ILE A 156 29.13 -2.90 -5.35
N MET A 157 28.41 -1.86 -5.68
CA MET A 157 27.79 -1.63 -6.98
C MET A 157 27.97 -0.17 -7.39
N PRO A 158 27.83 0.19 -8.68
CA PRO A 158 27.71 1.58 -9.05
C PRO A 158 26.39 2.15 -8.57
N GLY A 159 26.40 3.32 -7.95
CA GLY A 159 25.22 4.16 -7.84
C GLY A 159 24.99 4.87 -9.16
N PHE A 160 23.74 5.00 -9.57
CA PHE A 160 23.37 5.57 -10.87
C PHE A 160 22.68 6.92 -10.72
N THR A 161 23.02 7.84 -11.62
CA THR A 161 22.21 9.01 -11.97
C THR A 161 22.08 9.05 -13.48
N HIS A 162 20.88 9.31 -14.00
CA HIS A 162 20.63 9.29 -15.46
C HIS A 162 21.02 7.95 -16.14
N LEU A 163 20.95 6.84 -15.41
CA LEU A 163 21.45 5.51 -15.80
C LEU A 163 22.96 5.47 -16.14
N LYS A 164 23.71 6.51 -15.73
CA LYS A 164 25.18 6.54 -15.84
C LYS A 164 25.81 6.22 -14.48
N ASN A 165 26.93 5.51 -14.50
CA ASN A 165 27.72 5.24 -13.32
C ASN A 165 28.15 6.55 -12.68
N ALA A 166 27.79 6.77 -11.41
CA ALA A 166 28.06 8.02 -10.70
C ALA A 166 29.11 7.84 -9.60
N GLN A 167 28.76 7.18 -8.51
CA GLN A 167 29.65 6.90 -7.38
C GLN A 167 29.45 5.49 -6.88
N PRO A 168 30.47 4.83 -6.29
CA PRO A 168 30.30 3.49 -5.75
C PRO A 168 29.45 3.53 -4.47
N VAL A 169 28.52 2.58 -4.35
CA VAL A 169 27.67 2.41 -3.19
C VAL A 169 27.61 0.95 -2.77
N SER A 170 27.20 0.67 -1.54
CA SER A 170 26.83 -0.67 -1.16
C SER A 170 25.45 -1.06 -1.71
N PHE A 171 25.28 -2.28 -2.18
CA PHE A 171 23.98 -2.82 -2.57
C PHE A 171 22.98 -2.81 -1.40
N ALA A 172 23.47 -3.06 -0.18
CA ALA A 172 22.64 -2.91 1.01
C ALA A 172 22.16 -1.48 1.22
N HIS A 173 22.99 -0.47 0.94
CA HIS A 173 22.58 0.93 1.02
C HIS A 173 21.42 1.25 0.05
N TYR A 174 21.52 0.77 -1.18
CA TYR A 174 20.44 0.87 -2.15
C TYR A 174 19.14 0.22 -1.65
N LEU A 175 19.22 -1.01 -1.13
CA LEU A 175 18.04 -1.71 -0.59
C LEU A 175 17.44 -0.98 0.61
N MET A 176 18.26 -0.37 1.48
CA MET A 176 17.79 0.42 2.61
C MET A 176 17.02 1.68 2.20
N ALA A 177 17.24 2.20 0.99
CA ALA A 177 16.41 3.29 0.45
C ALA A 177 14.94 2.83 0.30
N TYR A 178 14.69 1.60 -0.11
CA TYR A 178 13.33 1.04 -0.17
C TYR A 178 12.73 0.75 1.21
N VAL A 179 13.54 0.45 2.22
CA VAL A 179 13.07 0.39 3.62
C VAL A 179 12.53 1.76 4.06
N GLU A 180 13.25 2.84 3.76
CA GLU A 180 12.79 4.21 4.05
C GLU A 180 11.51 4.57 3.29
N ILE A 181 11.40 4.18 2.02
CA ILE A 181 10.22 4.40 1.17
C ILE A 181 9.00 3.69 1.75
N PHE A 182 9.09 2.38 2.03
CA PHE A 182 7.96 1.62 2.56
C PHE A 182 7.60 2.02 4.01
N ASN A 183 8.53 2.51 4.81
CA ASN A 183 8.20 3.12 6.10
C ASN A 183 7.42 4.43 5.95
N ARG A 184 7.70 5.24 4.93
CA ARG A 184 6.85 6.41 4.63
C ARG A 184 5.45 6.01 4.17
N ASP A 185 5.33 4.90 3.43
CA ASP A 185 4.01 4.36 3.05
C ASP A 185 3.23 3.89 4.27
N LYS A 186 3.85 3.14 5.17
CA LYS A 186 3.23 2.75 6.46
C LYS A 186 2.73 3.96 7.27
N LYS A 187 3.54 5.02 7.36
CA LYS A 187 3.13 6.26 8.05
C LYS A 187 1.91 6.89 7.37
N ARG A 188 1.87 6.90 6.04
CA ARG A 188 0.74 7.43 5.27
C ARG A 188 -0.53 6.65 5.57
N PHE A 189 -0.50 5.31 5.52
CA PHE A 189 -1.62 4.47 5.92
C PHE A 189 -2.02 4.65 7.38
N THR A 190 -1.06 4.78 8.29
CA THR A 190 -1.33 5.01 9.72
C THR A 190 -2.01 6.36 9.96
N ASN A 191 -1.63 7.41 9.23
CA ASN A 191 -2.25 8.73 9.33
C ASN A 191 -3.71 8.69 8.88
N ASN A 192 -4.05 7.89 7.87
CA ASN A 192 -5.44 7.74 7.42
C ASN A 192 -6.36 7.13 8.49
N LEU A 193 -5.81 6.38 9.45
CA LEU A 193 -6.61 5.82 10.55
C LEU A 193 -7.27 6.90 11.40
N VAL A 194 -6.74 8.11 11.45
CA VAL A 194 -7.29 9.22 12.27
C VAL A 194 -8.73 9.51 11.87
N ASN A 195 -9.01 9.64 10.56
CA ASN A 195 -10.34 9.93 10.02
C ASN A 195 -11.29 8.71 10.07
N LEU A 196 -10.74 7.51 10.25
CA LEU A 196 -11.50 6.27 10.37
C LEU A 196 -11.95 5.95 11.80
N TYR A 197 -11.61 6.79 12.79
CA TYR A 197 -12.00 6.59 14.20
C TYR A 197 -13.21 7.40 14.66
N GLU A 198 -13.94 8.05 13.75
CA GLU A 198 -15.20 8.73 14.05
C GLU A 198 -16.40 7.85 13.65
N ASN A 199 -17.28 7.59 14.63
CA ASN A 199 -18.42 6.68 14.49
C ASN A 199 -19.61 7.34 13.76
N PRO A 200 -20.02 6.85 12.58
CA PRO A 200 -21.19 7.35 11.87
C PRO A 200 -22.52 6.85 12.47
N LEU A 201 -22.55 5.66 13.08
CA LEU A 201 -23.77 4.99 13.47
C LEU A 201 -24.62 5.84 14.43
N GLY A 202 -25.91 5.98 14.11
CA GLY A 202 -26.89 6.75 14.87
C GLY A 202 -27.18 8.14 14.29
N VAL A 203 -26.60 8.52 13.14
CA VAL A 203 -27.04 9.73 12.42
C VAL A 203 -28.27 9.51 11.55
N ALA A 204 -28.71 8.27 11.44
CA ALA A 204 -29.84 7.83 10.62
C ALA A 204 -29.68 8.26 9.14
N ALA A 205 -30.74 8.71 8.47
CA ALA A 205 -30.68 9.04 7.05
C ALA A 205 -29.83 10.28 6.76
N LEU A 206 -29.99 11.35 7.53
CA LEU A 206 -29.24 12.63 7.41
C LEU A 206 -29.55 13.65 8.53
N ALA A 207 -30.60 13.43 9.32
CA ALA A 207 -31.12 14.41 10.28
C ALA A 207 -31.02 13.95 11.74
N GLY A 208 -30.43 12.79 11.99
CA GLY A 208 -30.47 12.14 13.29
C GLY A 208 -31.79 11.39 13.52
N THR A 209 -32.09 11.08 14.78
CA THR A 209 -33.30 10.33 15.17
C THR A 209 -33.93 10.94 16.41
N SER A 210 -35.27 10.81 16.54
CA SER A 210 -36.01 11.22 17.73
C SER A 210 -35.90 10.22 18.91
N PHE A 211 -35.34 9.03 18.70
CA PHE A 211 -35.09 8.08 19.74
C PHE A 211 -33.92 8.51 20.65
N ASN A 212 -34.03 8.23 21.93
CA ASN A 212 -32.92 8.49 22.90
C ASN A 212 -31.86 7.40 22.76
N ILE A 213 -31.04 7.46 21.70
CA ILE A 213 -29.94 6.52 21.44
C ILE A 213 -28.62 6.98 22.10
N ASP A 214 -27.75 6.03 22.44
CA ASP A 214 -26.42 6.30 22.99
C ASP A 214 -25.33 6.03 21.94
N ARG A 215 -24.96 7.07 21.18
CA ARG A 215 -23.88 6.98 20.17
C ARG A 215 -22.50 6.75 20.79
N ASN A 216 -22.28 7.14 22.07
CA ASN A 216 -21.00 6.86 22.74
C ASN A 216 -20.85 5.36 23.04
N PHE A 217 -21.95 4.69 23.37
CA PHE A 217 -21.93 3.25 23.58
C PHE A 217 -21.53 2.50 22.28
N THR A 218 -22.17 2.80 21.15
CA THR A 218 -21.83 2.18 19.86
C THR A 218 -20.43 2.55 19.40
N THR A 219 -19.97 3.78 19.65
CA THR A 219 -18.59 4.23 19.41
C THR A 219 -17.58 3.34 20.11
N LYS A 220 -17.74 3.14 21.42
CA LYS A 220 -16.84 2.28 22.21
C LYS A 220 -16.90 0.82 21.76
N LYS A 221 -18.10 0.30 21.52
CA LYS A 221 -18.32 -1.09 21.13
C LYS A 221 -17.69 -1.46 19.79
N LEU A 222 -17.70 -0.53 18.83
CA LEU A 222 -17.13 -0.70 17.47
C LEU A 222 -15.66 -0.24 17.35
N GLY A 223 -15.05 0.17 18.46
CA GLY A 223 -13.64 0.59 18.49
C GLY A 223 -13.38 1.92 17.79
N PHE A 224 -14.39 2.80 17.72
CA PHE A 224 -14.21 4.20 17.35
C PHE A 224 -13.77 5.04 18.55
N LYS A 225 -13.30 6.26 18.33
CA LYS A 225 -12.86 7.18 19.39
C LYS A 225 -13.93 8.15 19.83
N LYS A 226 -14.74 8.65 18.91
CA LYS A 226 -15.84 9.59 19.14
C LYS A 226 -16.93 9.44 18.08
N PRO A 227 -18.18 9.84 18.34
CA PRO A 227 -19.19 9.98 17.30
C PRO A 227 -18.85 11.14 16.35
N THR A 228 -19.35 11.07 15.11
CA THR A 228 -19.31 12.21 14.16
C THR A 228 -20.21 13.34 14.63
N ASN A 229 -19.88 14.59 14.23
CA ASN A 229 -20.52 15.80 14.77
C ASN A 229 -21.76 16.25 13.98
N ASN A 230 -21.80 16.02 12.67
CA ASN A 230 -22.91 16.49 11.83
C ASN A 230 -23.47 15.33 10.99
N SER A 231 -24.78 15.14 11.05
CA SER A 231 -25.45 14.00 10.43
C SER A 231 -25.49 14.06 8.89
N ILE A 232 -25.60 15.24 8.31
CA ILE A 232 -25.62 15.44 6.86
C ILE A 232 -24.25 15.15 6.28
N ASP A 233 -23.20 15.74 6.85
CA ASP A 233 -21.81 15.51 6.50
C ASP A 233 -21.42 14.03 6.63
N THR A 234 -21.82 13.42 7.75
CA THR A 234 -21.50 12.02 8.05
C THR A 234 -21.92 11.05 6.96
N VAL A 235 -23.11 11.19 6.41
CA VAL A 235 -23.62 10.27 5.36
C VAL A 235 -23.06 10.57 3.98
N ALA A 236 -22.56 11.79 3.76
CA ALA A 236 -21.91 12.22 2.53
C ALA A 236 -20.40 11.92 2.52
N ASP A 237 -19.75 11.88 3.69
CA ASP A 237 -18.28 11.77 3.84
C ASP A 237 -17.70 10.57 3.09
N ARG A 238 -16.77 10.88 2.19
CA ARG A 238 -15.91 9.91 1.49
C ARG A 238 -14.45 10.36 1.49
N ASP A 239 -14.07 11.33 2.32
CA ASP A 239 -12.68 11.80 2.41
C ASP A 239 -11.76 10.67 2.85
N PHE A 240 -12.22 9.82 3.79
CA PHE A 240 -11.48 8.63 4.20
C PHE A 240 -11.23 7.63 3.05
N VAL A 241 -12.12 7.58 2.05
CA VAL A 241 -11.97 6.77 0.83
C VAL A 241 -10.87 7.35 -0.04
N LEU A 242 -10.89 8.68 -0.25
CA LEU A 242 -9.85 9.39 -1.02
C LEU A 242 -8.47 9.23 -0.36
N ASP A 243 -8.38 9.42 0.96
CA ASP A 243 -7.15 9.22 1.73
C ASP A 243 -6.60 7.81 1.56
N PHE A 244 -7.47 6.80 1.65
CA PHE A 244 -7.11 5.41 1.45
C PHE A 244 -6.61 5.16 0.02
N LEU A 245 -7.35 5.57 -1.01
CA LEU A 245 -6.99 5.40 -2.41
C LEU A 245 -5.71 6.16 -2.78
N TYR A 246 -5.50 7.35 -2.22
CA TYR A 246 -4.25 8.10 -2.37
C TYR A 246 -3.07 7.29 -1.80
N SER A 247 -3.22 6.76 -0.59
CA SER A 247 -2.16 5.96 0.05
C SER A 247 -1.85 4.69 -0.73
N VAL A 248 -2.88 4.00 -1.23
CA VAL A 248 -2.77 2.84 -2.12
C VAL A 248 -2.04 3.21 -3.41
N SER A 249 -2.35 4.37 -4.00
CA SER A 249 -1.74 4.86 -5.23
C SER A 249 -0.26 5.16 -5.05
N VAL A 250 0.12 5.87 -3.98
CA VAL A 250 1.52 6.20 -3.70
C VAL A 250 2.35 4.94 -3.39
N CYS A 251 1.80 4.00 -2.63
CA CYS A 251 2.46 2.71 -2.37
C CYS A 251 2.67 1.93 -3.67
N SER A 252 1.67 1.87 -4.54
CA SER A 252 1.75 1.22 -5.86
C SER A 252 2.80 1.87 -6.77
N LEU A 253 2.92 3.21 -6.74
CA LEU A 253 3.98 3.95 -7.44
C LEU A 253 5.37 3.50 -6.97
N HIS A 254 5.58 3.34 -5.67
CA HIS A 254 6.87 2.88 -5.12
C HIS A 254 7.17 1.42 -5.50
N ILE A 255 6.15 0.56 -5.52
CA ILE A 255 6.27 -0.83 -6.01
C ILE A 255 6.63 -0.83 -7.52
N SER A 256 6.02 0.04 -8.31
CA SER A 256 6.34 0.19 -9.74
C SER A 256 7.79 0.62 -9.96
N ARG A 257 8.33 1.52 -9.10
CA ARG A 257 9.72 1.98 -9.20
C ARG A 257 10.73 0.86 -8.95
N ILE A 258 10.58 0.08 -7.87
CA ILE A 258 11.49 -1.05 -7.62
C ILE A 258 11.37 -2.12 -8.71
N ALA A 259 10.16 -2.32 -9.23
CA ALA A 259 9.94 -3.26 -10.33
C ALA A 259 10.68 -2.82 -11.59
N GLU A 260 10.61 -1.54 -11.96
CA GLU A 260 11.32 -1.00 -13.12
C GLU A 260 12.85 -1.11 -12.96
N GLU A 261 13.39 -0.73 -11.80
CA GLU A 261 14.83 -0.87 -11.56
C GLU A 261 15.29 -2.33 -11.63
N PHE A 262 14.48 -3.28 -11.12
CA PHE A 262 14.81 -4.70 -11.21
C PHE A 262 14.68 -5.26 -12.63
N ILE A 263 13.76 -4.74 -13.45
CA ILE A 263 13.68 -5.07 -14.88
C ILE A 263 14.96 -4.62 -15.59
N ILE A 264 15.38 -3.35 -15.39
CA ILE A 264 16.62 -2.82 -15.95
C ILE A 264 17.82 -3.65 -15.49
N TRP A 265 17.90 -3.98 -14.19
CA TRP A 265 19.04 -4.71 -13.64
C TRP A 265 19.08 -6.20 -14.01
N ASN A 266 17.93 -6.78 -14.33
CA ASN A 266 17.85 -8.15 -14.83
C ASN A 266 18.10 -8.25 -16.35
N SER A 267 18.07 -7.13 -17.09
CA SER A 267 18.30 -7.11 -18.53
C SER A 267 19.73 -7.54 -18.88
N ASP A 268 19.92 -8.08 -20.07
CA ASP A 268 21.23 -8.56 -20.57
C ASP A 268 22.30 -7.46 -20.54
N GLY A 269 21.93 -6.20 -20.79
CA GLY A 269 22.84 -5.07 -20.79
C GLY A 269 23.39 -4.71 -19.41
N PHE A 270 22.60 -4.83 -18.35
CA PHE A 270 23.01 -4.55 -16.97
C PHE A 270 23.45 -5.81 -16.22
N ASN A 271 22.64 -6.84 -16.23
CA ASN A 271 22.89 -8.14 -15.60
C ASN A 271 23.38 -8.02 -14.13
N LEU A 272 22.79 -7.09 -13.36
CA LEU A 272 23.16 -6.83 -11.96
C LEU A 272 22.45 -7.76 -10.98
N ILE A 273 21.30 -8.32 -11.37
CA ILE A 273 20.53 -9.30 -10.58
C ILE A 273 20.11 -10.48 -11.45
N ASN A 274 19.98 -11.63 -10.79
CA ASN A 274 19.43 -12.83 -11.39
C ASN A 274 18.11 -13.18 -10.70
N LEU A 275 17.06 -13.42 -11.50
CA LEU A 275 15.76 -13.91 -11.03
C LEU A 275 15.73 -15.43 -11.09
N SER A 276 15.21 -16.09 -10.06
CA SER A 276 15.03 -17.55 -10.09
C SER A 276 13.87 -17.96 -11.00
N ASP A 277 13.86 -19.22 -11.43
CA ASP A 277 12.82 -19.81 -12.30
C ASP A 277 11.40 -19.75 -11.68
N LYS A 278 11.29 -19.48 -10.37
CA LYS A 278 10.01 -19.33 -9.68
C LYS A 278 9.29 -18.01 -9.98
N VAL A 279 10.01 -17.01 -10.49
CA VAL A 279 9.50 -15.63 -10.65
C VAL A 279 9.71 -15.09 -12.06
N VAL A 280 10.00 -15.96 -13.02
CA VAL A 280 10.14 -15.65 -14.45
C VAL A 280 9.27 -16.59 -15.27
N THR A 281 9.01 -16.21 -16.53
CA THR A 281 8.35 -17.09 -17.50
C THR A 281 9.27 -17.34 -18.68
N GLY A 282 9.08 -18.49 -19.34
CA GLY A 282 9.78 -18.84 -20.58
C GLY A 282 9.13 -18.23 -21.81
N SER A 283 9.82 -18.35 -22.95
CA SER A 283 9.26 -18.02 -24.25
C SER A 283 8.81 -19.32 -24.95
N SER A 284 7.68 -19.26 -25.67
CA SER A 284 7.18 -20.40 -26.45
C SER A 284 8.03 -20.74 -27.68
N ILE A 285 8.90 -19.81 -28.12
CA ILE A 285 9.71 -19.97 -29.34
C ILE A 285 11.22 -19.84 -29.08
N MET A 286 11.61 -19.18 -27.99
CA MET A 286 13.01 -18.91 -27.62
C MET A 286 13.35 -19.63 -26.30
N PRO A 287 13.90 -20.86 -26.33
CA PRO A 287 14.05 -21.69 -25.13
C PRO A 287 15.03 -21.11 -24.09
N GLN A 288 15.94 -20.22 -24.48
CA GLN A 288 16.88 -19.56 -23.59
C GLN A 288 16.29 -18.33 -22.85
N LYS A 289 15.14 -17.82 -23.32
CA LYS A 289 14.60 -16.54 -22.83
C LYS A 289 13.85 -16.71 -21.53
N LYS A 290 14.18 -15.89 -20.53
CA LYS A 290 13.48 -15.78 -19.25
C LYS A 290 12.95 -14.36 -19.07
N ASN A 291 11.63 -14.23 -19.04
CA ASN A 291 10.97 -12.92 -18.98
C ASN A 291 10.66 -12.54 -17.52
N PRO A 292 10.85 -11.29 -17.12
CA PRO A 292 10.52 -10.81 -15.76
C PRO A 292 9.03 -10.42 -15.64
N ASP A 293 8.10 -11.25 -16.10
CA ASP A 293 6.67 -10.94 -16.23
C ASP A 293 6.03 -10.46 -14.94
N LEU A 294 6.44 -11.00 -13.79
CA LEU A 294 5.91 -10.56 -12.50
C LEU A 294 6.32 -9.12 -12.17
N LEU A 295 7.53 -8.69 -12.55
CA LEU A 295 7.96 -7.29 -12.39
C LEU A 295 7.18 -6.37 -13.32
N GLU A 296 6.95 -6.78 -14.57
CA GLU A 296 6.13 -6.04 -15.53
C GLU A 296 4.67 -5.93 -15.07
N TYR A 297 4.12 -7.00 -14.50
CA TYR A 297 2.81 -7.00 -13.88
C TYR A 297 2.73 -5.94 -12.77
N LEU A 298 3.71 -5.89 -11.86
CA LEU A 298 3.77 -4.88 -10.78
C LEU A 298 3.77 -3.46 -11.34
N ARG A 299 4.59 -3.21 -12.37
CA ARG A 299 4.68 -1.91 -13.04
C ARG A 299 3.35 -1.53 -13.69
N GLY A 300 2.69 -2.44 -14.39
CA GLY A 300 1.44 -2.19 -15.11
C GLY A 300 0.24 -1.93 -14.18
N LYS A 301 0.18 -2.59 -13.00
CA LYS A 301 -0.97 -2.48 -12.07
C LYS A 301 -1.09 -1.11 -11.41
N SER A 302 -0.04 -0.32 -11.37
CA SER A 302 -0.12 1.07 -10.89
C SER A 302 -1.13 1.90 -11.68
N GLY A 303 -1.23 1.70 -12.99
CA GLY A 303 -2.20 2.40 -13.84
C GLY A 303 -3.66 2.11 -13.45
N THR A 304 -3.99 0.86 -13.13
CA THR A 304 -5.34 0.50 -12.65
C THR A 304 -5.68 1.22 -11.34
N ILE A 305 -4.73 1.26 -10.40
CA ILE A 305 -4.91 1.91 -9.09
C ILE A 305 -5.07 3.41 -9.25
N PHE A 306 -4.27 4.06 -10.09
CA PHE A 306 -4.38 5.51 -10.36
C PHE A 306 -5.73 5.85 -11.00
N GLY A 307 -6.19 5.03 -11.97
CA GLY A 307 -7.50 5.17 -12.57
C GLY A 307 -8.64 5.11 -11.54
N ASN A 308 -8.54 4.22 -10.57
CA ASN A 308 -9.51 4.10 -9.49
C ASN A 308 -9.56 5.35 -8.57
N LEU A 309 -8.42 5.91 -8.20
CA LEU A 309 -8.37 7.19 -7.46
C LEU A 309 -9.00 8.32 -8.27
N PHE A 310 -8.66 8.42 -9.56
CA PHE A 310 -9.21 9.44 -10.43
C PHE A 310 -10.74 9.28 -10.62
N SER A 311 -11.23 8.05 -10.77
CA SER A 311 -12.66 7.75 -10.84
C SER A 311 -13.39 8.22 -9.58
N MET A 312 -12.84 7.96 -8.39
CA MET A 312 -13.48 8.39 -7.13
C MET A 312 -13.53 9.90 -6.98
N LEU A 313 -12.45 10.61 -7.33
CA LEU A 313 -12.42 12.08 -7.37
C LEU A 313 -13.48 12.64 -8.31
N THR A 314 -13.68 12.00 -9.46
CA THR A 314 -14.67 12.40 -10.47
C THR A 314 -16.10 12.17 -9.99
N ILE A 315 -16.38 11.05 -9.32
CA ILE A 315 -17.69 10.75 -8.72
C ILE A 315 -18.07 11.80 -7.69
N LEU A 316 -17.13 12.18 -6.81
CA LEU A 316 -17.42 13.13 -5.72
C LEU A 316 -17.49 14.58 -6.20
N LYS A 317 -16.87 14.91 -7.33
CA LYS A 317 -16.84 16.28 -7.86
C LYS A 317 -18.25 16.78 -8.18
N GLY A 318 -18.69 17.79 -7.44
CA GLY A 318 -19.99 18.43 -7.63
C GLY A 318 -21.19 17.64 -7.11
N LEU A 319 -20.97 16.52 -6.42
CA LEU A 319 -22.04 15.77 -5.76
C LEU A 319 -22.57 16.57 -4.57
N PRO A 320 -23.89 16.80 -4.46
CA PRO A 320 -24.47 17.46 -3.29
C PRO A 320 -24.28 16.67 -2.00
N LEU A 321 -24.46 17.33 -0.85
CA LEU A 321 -24.37 16.70 0.47
C LEU A 321 -25.43 15.60 0.66
N SER A 322 -25.23 14.75 1.68
CA SER A 322 -26.04 13.59 2.01
C SER A 322 -25.76 12.39 1.09
N TYR A 323 -26.75 11.57 0.77
CA TYR A 323 -26.55 10.34 0.00
C TYR A 323 -27.15 10.43 -1.41
N PHE A 324 -26.36 10.03 -2.39
CA PHE A 324 -26.76 9.83 -3.78
C PHE A 324 -26.34 8.47 -4.30
N LYS A 325 -27.02 7.93 -5.30
CA LYS A 325 -26.76 6.61 -5.88
C LYS A 325 -25.33 6.49 -6.45
N ASP A 326 -24.72 7.58 -6.86
CA ASP A 326 -23.32 7.71 -7.30
C ASP A 326 -22.35 7.10 -6.29
N LEU A 327 -22.65 7.26 -4.99
CA LEU A 327 -21.83 6.71 -3.89
C LEU A 327 -21.91 5.18 -3.78
N GLN A 328 -22.70 4.48 -4.59
CA GLN A 328 -22.72 3.02 -4.62
C GLN A 328 -21.42 2.47 -5.22
N ASP A 329 -20.80 3.18 -6.15
CA ASP A 329 -19.61 2.74 -6.86
C ASP A 329 -18.32 2.83 -6.02
N ASP A 330 -18.35 3.58 -4.90
CA ASP A 330 -17.20 3.78 -4.00
C ASP A 330 -16.59 2.45 -3.52
N LYS A 331 -17.42 1.48 -3.20
CA LYS A 331 -17.01 0.19 -2.65
C LYS A 331 -16.27 -0.69 -3.65
N GLU A 332 -16.75 -0.76 -4.89
CA GLU A 332 -16.08 -1.53 -5.94
C GLU A 332 -14.68 -0.99 -6.21
N ILE A 333 -14.56 0.33 -6.33
CA ILE A 333 -13.30 1.05 -6.54
C ILE A 333 -12.30 0.73 -5.41
N VAL A 334 -12.74 0.83 -4.15
CA VAL A 334 -11.88 0.62 -2.98
C VAL A 334 -11.48 -0.85 -2.84
N PHE A 335 -12.42 -1.76 -2.96
CA PHE A 335 -12.14 -3.20 -2.83
C PHE A 335 -11.19 -3.70 -3.90
N LYS A 336 -11.37 -3.26 -5.15
CA LYS A 336 -10.49 -3.60 -6.27
C LYS A 336 -9.09 -3.03 -6.08
N SER A 337 -8.97 -1.79 -5.61
CA SER A 337 -7.69 -1.15 -5.33
C SER A 337 -6.94 -1.87 -4.20
N ASN A 338 -7.63 -2.19 -3.11
CA ASN A 338 -7.07 -2.95 -1.98
C ASN A 338 -6.59 -4.33 -2.41
N GLU A 339 -7.40 -5.08 -3.15
CA GLU A 339 -7.06 -6.41 -3.66
C GLU A 339 -5.85 -6.36 -4.59
N THR A 340 -5.83 -5.39 -5.52
CA THR A 340 -4.74 -5.18 -6.45
C THR A 340 -3.44 -4.86 -5.72
N LEU A 341 -3.46 -3.92 -4.76
CA LEU A 341 -2.27 -3.57 -3.98
C LEU A 341 -1.76 -4.76 -3.15
N ASN A 342 -2.65 -5.47 -2.45
CA ASN A 342 -2.26 -6.64 -1.65
C ASN A 342 -1.61 -7.73 -2.51
N ASN A 343 -2.11 -7.96 -3.72
CA ASN A 343 -1.50 -8.89 -4.67
C ASN A 343 -0.11 -8.39 -5.11
N CYS A 344 0.03 -7.11 -5.43
CA CYS A 344 1.32 -6.51 -5.76
C CYS A 344 2.34 -6.64 -4.61
N ILE A 345 1.94 -6.40 -3.37
CA ILE A 345 2.79 -6.56 -2.18
C ILE A 345 3.26 -8.01 -2.02
N LYS A 346 2.36 -8.99 -2.20
CA LYS A 346 2.69 -10.42 -2.12
C LYS A 346 3.67 -10.83 -3.22
N ILE A 347 3.42 -10.40 -4.47
CA ILE A 347 4.30 -10.68 -5.61
C ILE A 347 5.67 -10.05 -5.39
N LEU A 348 5.75 -8.79 -4.98
CA LEU A 348 7.03 -8.15 -4.68
C LEU A 348 7.82 -8.91 -3.62
N ASN A 349 7.15 -9.33 -2.53
CA ASN A 349 7.80 -10.10 -1.47
C ASN A 349 8.30 -11.47 -1.97
N GLU A 350 7.59 -12.09 -2.91
CA GLU A 350 8.02 -13.35 -3.53
C GLU A 350 9.24 -13.14 -4.43
N ILE A 351 9.25 -12.07 -5.23
CA ILE A 351 10.42 -11.70 -6.05
C ILE A 351 11.63 -11.42 -5.16
N LEU A 352 11.47 -10.64 -4.08
CA LEU A 352 12.55 -10.32 -3.14
C LEU A 352 13.16 -11.56 -2.46
N LYS A 353 12.40 -12.65 -2.32
CA LYS A 353 12.90 -13.92 -1.80
C LYS A 353 13.58 -14.79 -2.84
N ASN A 354 13.34 -14.53 -4.13
CA ASN A 354 13.71 -15.38 -5.25
C ASN A 354 14.60 -14.66 -6.27
N PHE A 355 15.37 -13.65 -5.84
CA PHE A 355 16.43 -13.06 -6.65
C PHE A 355 17.79 -13.16 -5.95
N SER A 356 18.86 -12.99 -6.70
CA SER A 356 20.21 -12.88 -6.17
C SER A 356 20.98 -11.75 -6.88
N PRO A 357 21.82 -10.98 -6.14
CA PRO A 357 22.69 -10.00 -6.77
C PRO A 357 23.83 -10.71 -7.52
N ASN A 358 24.12 -10.26 -8.74
CA ASN A 358 25.32 -10.66 -9.48
C ASN A 358 26.50 -9.81 -9.00
N LYS A 359 27.10 -10.23 -7.89
CA LYS A 359 28.17 -9.49 -7.20
C LYS A 359 29.38 -9.21 -8.09
N GLN A 360 29.72 -10.17 -8.96
CA GLN A 360 30.84 -10.02 -9.89
C GLN A 360 30.53 -8.91 -10.89
N LYS A 361 29.37 -8.96 -11.53
CA LYS A 361 28.97 -7.93 -12.49
C LYS A 361 28.81 -6.55 -11.87
N MET A 362 28.28 -6.47 -10.66
CA MET A 362 28.21 -5.24 -9.88
C MET A 362 29.60 -4.63 -9.67
N LEU A 363 30.58 -5.46 -9.26
CA LEU A 363 31.95 -4.99 -9.05
C LEU A 363 32.65 -4.62 -10.36
N GLU A 364 32.47 -5.41 -11.44
CA GLU A 364 32.99 -5.09 -12.77
C GLU A 364 32.48 -3.71 -13.24
N LEU A 365 31.18 -3.48 -13.15
CA LEU A 365 30.57 -2.22 -13.58
C LEU A 365 30.98 -1.06 -12.67
N ALA A 366 31.17 -1.29 -11.39
CA ALA A 366 31.71 -0.28 -10.47
C ALA A 366 33.19 0.12 -10.77
N ASN A 367 33.92 -0.73 -11.46
CA ASN A 367 35.28 -0.44 -11.94
C ASN A 367 35.32 0.30 -13.29
N THR A 368 34.17 0.72 -13.82
CA THR A 368 34.07 1.49 -15.07
C THR A 368 33.64 2.92 -14.80
N GLY A 369 33.91 3.83 -15.73
CA GLY A 369 33.38 5.20 -15.70
C GLY A 369 34.01 6.13 -14.65
N TYR A 370 35.18 5.79 -14.13
CA TYR A 370 35.96 6.67 -13.22
C TYR A 370 35.19 7.11 -11.96
N ILE A 371 34.33 6.24 -11.43
CA ILE A 371 33.34 6.61 -10.38
C ILE A 371 33.94 7.04 -9.04
N THR A 372 35.25 6.86 -8.84
CA THR A 372 36.00 7.36 -7.67
C THR A 372 36.68 8.71 -7.92
N ALA A 373 36.46 9.32 -9.08
CA ALA A 373 37.08 10.60 -9.40
C ALA A 373 36.76 11.71 -8.40
N THR A 374 35.51 11.79 -7.94
CA THR A 374 35.09 12.77 -6.91
C THR A 374 35.90 12.64 -5.61
N ASP A 375 36.33 11.43 -5.27
CA ASP A 375 37.13 11.17 -4.06
C ASP A 375 38.51 11.86 -4.15
N LEU A 376 39.07 12.00 -5.36
CA LEU A 376 40.29 12.76 -5.57
C LEU A 376 40.09 14.26 -5.32
N ALA A 377 38.97 14.82 -5.82
CA ALA A 377 38.68 16.24 -5.56
C ALA A 377 38.50 16.49 -4.05
N ASP A 378 37.75 15.60 -3.36
CA ASP A 378 37.55 15.67 -1.91
C ASP A 378 38.91 15.55 -1.15
N TYR A 379 39.79 14.63 -1.59
CA TYR A 379 41.11 14.45 -1.00
C TYR A 379 41.96 15.71 -1.12
N LEU A 380 42.01 16.35 -2.29
CA LEU A 380 42.75 17.58 -2.52
C LEU A 380 42.24 18.72 -1.63
N VAL A 381 40.95 18.87 -1.47
CA VAL A 381 40.37 19.85 -0.55
C VAL A 381 40.76 19.58 0.90
N LYS A 382 40.65 18.34 1.37
CA LYS A 382 40.89 17.98 2.77
C LYS A 382 42.35 17.99 3.17
N ASN A 383 43.24 17.52 2.29
CA ASN A 383 44.63 17.27 2.65
C ASN A 383 45.59 18.36 2.11
N HIS A 384 45.15 19.14 1.12
CA HIS A 384 45.97 20.19 0.53
C HIS A 384 45.34 21.59 0.65
N ALA A 385 44.26 21.74 1.45
CA ALA A 385 43.51 22.98 1.64
C ALA A 385 43.15 23.70 0.33
N MET A 386 42.89 22.93 -0.72
CA MET A 386 42.65 23.44 -2.06
C MET A 386 41.18 23.81 -2.24
N PRO A 387 40.87 24.98 -2.86
CA PRO A 387 39.47 25.28 -3.22
C PRO A 387 38.87 24.20 -4.15
N PHE A 388 37.61 23.79 -3.90
CA PHE A 388 36.99 22.69 -4.62
C PHE A 388 37.03 22.84 -6.15
N ARG A 389 36.84 24.07 -6.68
CA ARG A 389 36.89 24.33 -8.13
C ARG A 389 38.24 23.98 -8.75
N LYS A 390 39.34 24.29 -8.03
CA LYS A 390 40.70 23.93 -8.45
C LYS A 390 40.93 22.42 -8.35
N ALA A 391 40.48 21.80 -7.23
CA ALA A 391 40.54 20.36 -7.05
C ALA A 391 39.80 19.62 -8.16
N TYR A 392 38.63 20.13 -8.56
CA TYR A 392 37.84 19.59 -9.67
C TYR A 392 38.61 19.65 -11.01
N GLN A 393 39.25 20.77 -11.33
CA GLN A 393 40.03 20.89 -12.56
C GLN A 393 41.20 19.89 -12.62
N ILE A 394 41.91 19.72 -11.49
CA ILE A 394 42.98 18.73 -11.38
C ILE A 394 42.42 17.32 -11.57
N THR A 395 41.29 17.01 -10.92
CA THR A 395 40.61 15.71 -11.04
C THR A 395 40.19 15.45 -12.48
N ALA A 396 39.63 16.45 -13.18
CA ALA A 396 39.27 16.32 -14.59
C ALA A 396 40.50 16.02 -15.47
N SER A 397 41.65 16.67 -15.19
CA SER A 397 42.89 16.39 -15.88
C SER A 397 43.41 14.97 -15.63
N VAL A 398 43.23 14.44 -14.42
CA VAL A 398 43.57 13.03 -14.09
C VAL A 398 42.67 12.07 -14.84
N VAL A 399 41.35 12.32 -14.93
CA VAL A 399 40.42 11.52 -15.71
C VAL A 399 40.80 11.53 -17.19
N ASN A 400 41.07 12.71 -17.77
CA ASN A 400 41.51 12.83 -19.17
C ASN A 400 42.80 12.06 -19.43
N LEU A 401 43.75 12.06 -18.47
CA LEU A 401 44.98 11.27 -18.59
C LEU A 401 44.67 9.76 -18.59
N ALA A 402 43.77 9.32 -17.71
CA ALA A 402 43.37 7.92 -17.62
C ALA A 402 42.68 7.47 -18.93
N GLU A 403 41.76 8.28 -19.46
CA GLU A 403 41.10 8.04 -20.75
C GLU A 403 42.10 7.92 -21.89
N LYS A 404 42.99 8.89 -22.02
CA LYS A 404 44.03 8.88 -23.06
C LYS A 404 44.90 7.64 -23.01
N LYS A 405 45.18 7.15 -21.81
CA LYS A 405 45.97 5.93 -21.57
C LYS A 405 45.19 4.66 -21.61
N LYS A 406 43.85 4.71 -21.71
CA LYS A 406 42.93 3.57 -21.60
C LYS A 406 43.13 2.81 -20.29
N LYS A 407 43.42 3.50 -19.20
CA LYS A 407 43.63 2.97 -17.85
C LYS A 407 42.47 3.34 -16.94
N LYS A 408 42.20 2.50 -15.93
CA LYS A 408 41.33 2.85 -14.80
C LYS A 408 42.10 3.78 -13.84
N LEU A 409 41.38 4.53 -12.95
CA LEU A 409 42.05 5.43 -12.02
C LEU A 409 43.04 4.70 -11.07
N HIS A 410 42.70 3.55 -10.59
CA HIS A 410 43.56 2.75 -9.72
C HIS A 410 44.76 2.09 -10.43
N GLU A 411 44.80 2.09 -11.75
CA GLU A 411 45.93 1.62 -12.56
C GLU A 411 46.93 2.72 -12.87
N LEU A 412 46.63 3.97 -12.52
CA LEU A 412 47.59 5.09 -12.63
C LEU A 412 48.63 4.97 -11.50
N ASN A 413 49.88 5.23 -11.85
CA ASN A 413 50.95 5.29 -10.86
C ASN A 413 51.20 6.72 -10.37
N ILE A 414 51.90 6.84 -9.28
CA ILE A 414 52.16 8.16 -8.65
C ILE A 414 52.93 9.10 -9.59
N SER A 415 53.85 8.60 -10.40
CA SER A 415 54.61 9.48 -11.33
C SER A 415 53.75 10.04 -12.44
N GLU A 416 52.69 9.31 -12.83
CA GLU A 416 51.70 9.80 -13.79
C GLU A 416 50.82 10.90 -13.17
N LEU A 417 50.42 10.73 -11.92
CA LEU A 417 49.62 11.71 -11.17
C LEU A 417 50.40 12.98 -10.86
N ASN A 418 51.70 12.84 -10.51
CA ASN A 418 52.57 13.97 -10.17
C ASN A 418 52.89 14.87 -11.39
N LYS A 419 52.67 14.41 -12.63
CA LYS A 419 52.75 15.29 -13.82
C LYS A 419 51.62 16.32 -13.86
N ILE A 420 50.49 16.03 -13.16
CA ILE A 420 49.33 16.90 -13.11
C ILE A 420 49.36 17.74 -11.83
N GLU A 421 49.62 17.08 -10.69
CA GLU A 421 49.69 17.72 -9.37
C GLU A 421 50.89 17.14 -8.60
N PRO A 422 52.05 17.88 -8.58
CA PRO A 422 53.29 17.41 -7.98
C PRO A 422 53.21 17.10 -6.48
N LYS A 423 52.22 17.66 -5.77
CA LYS A 423 52.05 17.47 -4.31
C LYS A 423 51.37 16.15 -3.94
N LEU A 424 50.93 15.37 -4.91
CA LEU A 424 50.26 14.08 -4.63
C LEU A 424 51.29 13.06 -4.12
N THR A 425 50.95 12.37 -3.04
CA THR A 425 51.76 11.29 -2.45
C THR A 425 51.14 9.92 -2.77
N LYS A 426 51.88 8.82 -2.48
CA LYS A 426 51.36 7.45 -2.69
C LYS A 426 50.03 7.16 -1.97
N GLU A 427 49.70 7.92 -0.94
CA GLU A 427 48.45 7.79 -0.19
C GLU A 427 47.19 8.02 -1.04
N VAL A 428 47.30 8.87 -2.08
CA VAL A 428 46.20 9.15 -3.02
C VAL A 428 45.71 7.90 -3.74
N LEU A 429 46.59 6.92 -3.95
CA LEU A 429 46.22 5.68 -4.66
C LEU A 429 45.16 4.88 -3.90
N LYS A 430 45.10 5.01 -2.56
CA LYS A 430 44.11 4.35 -1.73
C LYS A 430 42.69 4.83 -2.00
N ILE A 431 42.51 6.08 -2.39
CA ILE A 431 41.17 6.68 -2.59
C ILE A 431 40.46 6.11 -3.84
N PHE A 432 41.26 5.59 -4.80
CA PHE A 432 40.70 4.94 -6.00
C PHE A 432 40.23 3.52 -5.75
N ASP A 433 40.49 2.94 -4.56
CA ASP A 433 39.92 1.68 -4.15
C ASP A 433 38.43 1.84 -3.84
N LEU A 434 37.59 1.00 -4.48
CA LEU A 434 36.13 1.09 -4.37
C LEU A 434 35.65 0.89 -2.92
N LYS A 435 36.27 -0.03 -2.17
CA LYS A 435 35.91 -0.31 -0.78
C LYS A 435 36.27 0.85 0.12
N TYR A 436 37.42 1.46 -0.10
CA TYR A 436 37.83 2.66 0.59
C TYR A 436 36.85 3.82 0.29
N SER A 437 36.53 4.05 -0.99
CA SER A 437 35.58 5.08 -1.42
C SER A 437 34.23 4.94 -0.73
N VAL A 438 33.60 3.76 -0.79
CA VAL A 438 32.32 3.50 -0.10
C VAL A 438 32.42 3.78 1.39
N ASN A 439 33.49 3.26 2.06
CA ASN A 439 33.63 3.37 3.52
C ASN A 439 34.02 4.78 3.99
N SER A 440 34.52 5.64 3.11
CA SER A 440 34.84 7.05 3.41
C SER A 440 33.60 7.92 3.57
N LYS A 441 32.43 7.52 3.05
CA LYS A 441 31.18 8.30 3.07
C LYS A 441 30.45 8.17 4.41
N LYS A 442 31.02 8.76 5.47
CA LYS A 442 30.59 8.64 6.88
C LYS A 442 29.55 9.67 7.31
N SER A 443 29.18 10.64 6.47
CA SER A 443 28.09 11.57 6.77
C SER A 443 26.81 10.81 7.13
N PHE A 444 25.95 11.37 7.98
CA PHE A 444 24.70 10.74 8.36
C PHE A 444 23.87 10.40 7.12
N GLY A 445 23.44 9.16 7.00
CA GLY A 445 22.74 8.65 5.81
C GLY A 445 23.67 8.27 4.63
N GLY A 446 24.99 8.44 4.74
CA GLY A 446 25.94 8.03 3.70
C GLY A 446 26.12 6.51 3.61
N THR A 447 26.75 6.05 2.52
CA THR A 447 26.86 4.62 2.16
C THR A 447 27.96 3.85 2.91
N SER A 448 28.65 4.45 3.93
CA SER A 448 29.66 3.70 4.69
C SER A 448 29.08 2.45 5.36
N PHE A 449 29.88 1.39 5.46
CA PHE A 449 29.42 0.12 6.01
C PHE A 449 28.88 0.25 7.44
N ASP A 450 29.45 1.14 8.26
CA ASP A 450 28.97 1.40 9.62
C ASP A 450 27.62 2.11 9.64
N ASN A 451 27.40 3.06 8.74
CA ASN A 451 26.09 3.71 8.59
C ASN A 451 25.01 2.70 8.20
N ILE A 452 25.33 1.80 7.27
CA ILE A 452 24.39 0.75 6.83
C ILE A 452 24.05 -0.18 8.00
N LYS A 453 25.05 -0.64 8.77
CA LYS A 453 24.82 -1.47 9.97
C LYS A 453 23.92 -0.77 10.98
N LYS A 454 24.16 0.53 11.22
CA LYS A 454 23.33 1.33 12.13
C LYS A 454 21.90 1.45 11.62
N MET A 455 21.68 1.70 10.30
CA MET A 455 20.36 1.73 9.71
C MET A 455 19.62 0.39 9.84
N ILE A 456 20.27 -0.73 9.52
CA ILE A 456 19.68 -2.07 9.65
C ILE A 456 19.30 -2.33 11.11
N THR A 457 20.18 -2.02 12.06
CA THR A 457 19.91 -2.21 13.50
C THR A 457 18.72 -1.39 13.96
N LYS A 458 18.61 -0.12 13.51
CA LYS A 458 17.48 0.76 13.82
C LYS A 458 16.14 0.14 13.40
N TYR A 459 16.06 -0.35 12.16
CA TYR A 459 14.80 -0.90 11.62
C TYR A 459 14.48 -2.32 12.06
N LYS A 460 15.42 -3.04 12.65
CA LYS A 460 15.15 -4.32 13.34
C LYS A 460 14.51 -4.15 14.71
N ARG A 461 14.75 -3.00 15.36
CA ARG A 461 14.20 -2.69 16.69
C ARG A 461 12.85 -1.99 16.63
N SER A 462 12.47 -1.43 15.51
CA SER A 462 11.17 -0.76 15.24
C SER A 462 10.13 -1.76 14.72
#